data_62fbf450dd4adfe991d9f2fee0d9a6b4
#
_entry.id   62fbf450dd4adfe991d9f2fee0d9a6b4
#
_cell.length_a   1.000
_cell.length_b   1.000
_cell.length_c   1.000
_cell.angle_alpha   90.00
_cell.angle_beta   90.00
_cell.angle_gamma   90.00
#
_symmetry.space_group_name_H-M   'P 1'
#
loop_
_entity.id
_entity.type
_entity.pdbx_description
1 polymer ?
#
loop_
_entity_poly.entity_id
_entity_poly.type
_entity_poly.pdbx_seq_one_letter_code
_entity_poly.pdbx_strand_id
1 'polypeptide(L)'
;MRIDKLSLLNFRCFRQLDITFDEHITILVAPNGAGKTTVLDAIRLALFPFIRGFDASLYVKDKSLAIRTEDVRLVFRPEALNMEMSSPAMITATGEWESGKTATWMLDKRGEQPPHEDKTAAQLTRWGEQLQTLVREEHNLQQVELPLMLYLGTARLWYQERYEAQPTEQRLDNSAFSRLSGYDDCLSATSNYKQFEQWYSWLWLSYREHQITEVLNPI
;
A
#
# COMPACT_ATOMS: atom_id res chain seq x y z
N MET A 1 7.71 6.06 -8.78
CA MET A 1 7.36 6.56 -7.43
C MET A 1 8.36 6.08 -6.41
N ARG A 2 8.87 6.94 -5.52
CA ARG A 2 9.87 6.62 -4.50
C ARG A 2 9.62 7.48 -3.27
N ILE A 3 9.81 6.92 -2.07
CA ILE A 3 9.84 7.70 -0.82
C ILE A 3 11.29 7.94 -0.45
N ASP A 4 11.68 9.21 -0.31
CA ASP A 4 13.04 9.62 0.07
C ASP A 4 13.16 9.86 1.57
N LYS A 5 12.08 10.38 2.20
CA LYS A 5 12.04 10.68 3.64
C LYS A 5 10.70 10.29 4.24
N LEU A 6 10.73 9.84 5.48
CA LEU A 6 9.58 9.57 6.31
C LEU A 6 9.77 10.20 7.68
N SER A 7 8.80 11.00 8.12
CA SER A 7 8.75 11.58 9.46
C SER A 7 7.51 11.10 10.17
N LEU A 8 7.68 10.59 11.39
CA LEU A 8 6.61 10.12 12.26
C LEU A 8 6.54 11.02 13.49
N LEU A 9 5.36 11.42 13.89
CA LEU A 9 5.10 12.12 15.14
C LEU A 9 3.98 11.44 15.90
N ASN A 10 4.20 11.09 17.16
CA ASN A 10 3.23 10.43 18.04
C ASN A 10 2.54 9.20 17.41
N PHE A 11 3.27 8.46 16.60
CA PHE A 11 2.77 7.29 15.90
C PHE A 11 3.28 6.01 16.56
N ARG A 12 2.36 5.24 17.14
CA ARG A 12 2.61 3.98 17.89
C ARG A 12 3.72 4.16 18.95
N CYS A 13 4.86 3.46 18.79
CA CYS A 13 5.99 3.52 19.73
C CYS A 13 6.82 4.82 19.58
N PHE A 14 6.70 5.55 18.49
CA PHE A 14 7.53 6.72 18.23
C PHE A 14 6.89 8.02 18.71
N ARG A 15 7.62 8.77 19.55
CA ARG A 15 7.28 10.17 19.82
C ARG A 15 7.62 11.02 18.60
N GLN A 16 8.82 10.82 18.07
CA GLN A 16 9.31 11.41 16.82
C GLN A 16 10.35 10.46 16.22
N LEU A 17 10.29 10.30 14.92
CA LEU A 17 11.26 9.54 14.15
C LEU A 17 11.38 10.17 12.76
N ASP A 18 12.60 10.43 12.32
CA ASP A 18 12.90 10.92 10.98
C ASP A 18 13.84 9.92 10.31
N ILE A 19 13.48 9.44 9.12
CA ILE A 19 14.26 8.48 8.34
C ILE A 19 14.44 9.04 6.94
N THR A 20 15.66 8.95 6.43
CA THR A 20 15.99 9.15 5.02
C THR A 20 16.29 7.78 4.41
N PHE A 21 15.67 7.49 3.27
CA PHE A 21 15.87 6.24 2.56
C PHE A 21 16.93 6.41 1.47
N ASP A 22 17.66 5.34 1.23
CA ASP A 22 18.57 5.24 0.09
C ASP A 22 17.77 5.05 -1.21
N GLU A 23 18.35 5.45 -2.32
CA GLU A 23 17.70 5.38 -3.63
C GLU A 23 17.41 3.93 -4.08
N HIS A 24 18.24 2.99 -3.68
CA HIS A 24 18.18 1.62 -4.14
C HIS A 24 17.67 0.66 -3.06
N ILE A 25 18.28 0.70 -1.87
CA ILE A 25 17.94 -0.21 -0.79
C ILE A 25 18.19 0.40 0.57
N THR A 26 17.24 0.23 1.49
CA THR A 26 17.40 0.61 2.90
C THR A 26 17.13 -0.60 3.78
N ILE A 27 18.05 -0.90 4.67
CA ILE A 27 17.94 -2.03 5.62
C ILE A 27 17.73 -1.48 7.03
N LEU A 28 16.61 -1.85 7.66
CA LEU A 28 16.30 -1.49 9.04
C LEU A 28 16.77 -2.58 9.99
N VAL A 29 17.81 -2.31 10.77
CA VAL A 29 18.38 -3.24 11.76
C VAL A 29 18.11 -2.70 13.16
N ALA A 30 17.42 -3.47 13.99
CA ALA A 30 17.13 -3.12 15.37
C ALA A 30 16.64 -4.35 16.15
N PRO A 31 16.70 -4.38 17.49
CA PRO A 31 16.11 -5.43 18.32
C PRO A 31 14.61 -5.62 18.08
N ASN A 32 14.08 -6.77 18.52
CA ASN A 32 12.63 -6.99 18.48
C ASN A 32 11.91 -5.97 19.37
N GLY A 33 10.75 -5.49 18.92
CA GLY A 33 10.01 -4.44 19.62
C GLY A 33 10.47 -3.00 19.34
N ALA A 34 11.60 -2.77 18.68
CA ALA A 34 12.12 -1.43 18.39
C ALA A 34 11.34 -0.62 17.33
N GLY A 35 10.25 -1.17 16.78
CA GLY A 35 9.38 -0.44 15.87
C GLY A 35 9.67 -0.61 14.37
N LYS A 36 10.49 -1.60 13.94
CA LYS A 36 10.75 -1.86 12.53
C LYS A 36 9.46 -2.03 11.70
N THR A 37 8.54 -2.86 12.20
CA THR A 37 7.23 -3.06 11.55
C THR A 37 6.39 -1.78 11.55
N THR A 38 6.50 -0.95 12.59
CA THR A 38 5.83 0.35 12.65
C THR A 38 6.29 1.29 11.52
N VAL A 39 7.59 1.29 11.21
CA VAL A 39 8.13 2.06 10.07
C VAL A 39 7.58 1.53 8.74
N LEU A 40 7.58 0.21 8.54
CA LEU A 40 7.05 -0.40 7.32
C LEU A 40 5.55 -0.13 7.15
N ASP A 41 4.78 -0.20 8.25
CA ASP A 41 3.35 0.14 8.24
C ASP A 41 3.12 1.62 7.93
N ALA A 42 3.97 2.51 8.45
CA ALA A 42 3.87 3.94 8.13
C ALA A 42 4.16 4.22 6.64
N ILE A 43 5.14 3.54 6.03
CA ILE A 43 5.41 3.61 4.59
C ILE A 43 4.17 3.14 3.81
N ARG A 44 3.58 2.02 4.20
CA ARG A 44 2.37 1.47 3.61
C ARG A 44 1.21 2.47 3.64
N LEU A 45 0.99 3.09 4.80
CA LEU A 45 -0.04 4.12 4.96
C LEU A 45 0.24 5.35 4.10
N ALA A 46 1.50 5.79 4.02
CA ALA A 46 1.91 6.92 3.18
C ALA A 46 1.70 6.66 1.67
N LEU A 47 1.79 5.41 1.22
CA LEU A 47 1.57 5.03 -0.18
C LEU A 47 0.08 4.83 -0.52
N PHE A 48 -0.77 4.59 0.47
CA PHE A 48 -2.17 4.26 0.25
C PHE A 48 -2.99 5.33 -0.50
N PRO A 49 -2.78 6.65 -0.32
CA PRO A 49 -3.48 7.66 -1.11
C PRO A 49 -3.35 7.44 -2.63
N PHE A 50 -2.19 7.01 -3.12
CA PHE A 50 -2.00 6.67 -4.53
C PHE A 50 -2.82 5.43 -4.92
N ILE A 51 -2.73 4.35 -4.15
CA ILE A 51 -3.46 3.10 -4.44
C ILE A 51 -4.97 3.33 -4.40
N ARG A 52 -5.45 4.21 -3.52
CA ARG A 52 -6.88 4.56 -3.43
C ARG A 52 -7.43 5.18 -4.72
N GLY A 53 -6.58 5.73 -5.59
CA GLY A 53 -6.97 6.24 -6.91
C GLY A 53 -7.38 5.14 -7.89
N PHE A 54 -7.13 3.88 -7.62
CA PHE A 54 -7.52 2.76 -8.47
C PHE A 54 -8.79 2.07 -7.97
N ASP A 55 -9.64 1.61 -8.89
CA ASP A 55 -10.87 0.86 -8.54
C ASP A 55 -10.57 -0.44 -7.78
N ALA A 56 -9.39 -1.01 -7.97
CA ALA A 56 -8.87 -2.13 -7.19
C ALA A 56 -8.96 -1.85 -5.68
N SER A 57 -8.75 -0.60 -5.27
CA SER A 57 -8.85 -0.18 -3.87
C SER A 57 -10.26 -0.29 -3.28
N LEU A 58 -11.30 -0.28 -4.09
CA LEU A 58 -12.70 -0.42 -3.64
C LEU A 58 -12.97 -1.79 -3.01
N TYR A 59 -12.17 -2.79 -3.37
CA TYR A 59 -12.26 -4.15 -2.85
C TYR A 59 -11.31 -4.41 -1.68
N VAL A 60 -10.49 -3.43 -1.29
CA VAL A 60 -9.57 -3.55 -0.16
C VAL A 60 -10.37 -3.68 1.13
N LYS A 61 -10.36 -4.87 1.70
CA LYS A 61 -11.01 -5.18 2.99
C LYS A 61 -10.16 -4.76 4.19
N ASP A 62 -8.92 -4.38 3.97
CA ASP A 62 -7.96 -4.06 5.03
C ASP A 62 -8.23 -2.65 5.61
N LYS A 63 -9.00 -2.62 6.70
CA LYS A 63 -9.25 -1.40 7.48
C LYS A 63 -7.98 -0.80 8.11
N SER A 64 -6.83 -1.48 8.02
CA SER A 64 -5.56 -1.01 8.55
C SER A 64 -4.83 -0.01 7.64
N LEU A 65 -5.42 0.35 6.48
CA LEU A 65 -4.85 1.29 5.52
C LEU A 65 -5.17 2.77 5.82
N ALA A 66 -5.56 3.08 7.05
CA ALA A 66 -5.67 4.43 7.57
C ALA A 66 -5.10 4.49 8.99
N ILE A 67 -4.63 5.66 9.42
CA ILE A 67 -4.18 5.84 10.81
C ILE A 67 -5.41 5.66 11.72
N ARG A 68 -5.35 4.66 12.62
CA ARG A 68 -6.41 4.32 13.55
C ARG A 68 -6.16 4.95 14.92
N THR A 69 -7.16 4.93 15.79
CA THR A 69 -7.04 5.46 17.16
C THR A 69 -5.95 4.72 17.96
N GLU A 70 -5.82 3.41 17.76
CA GLU A 70 -4.77 2.60 18.39
C GLU A 70 -3.35 2.89 17.86
N ASP A 71 -3.22 3.58 16.73
CA ASP A 71 -1.93 4.01 16.19
C ASP A 71 -1.44 5.33 16.83
N VAL A 72 -2.33 6.03 17.56
CA VAL A 72 -1.95 7.24 18.31
C VAL A 72 -1.17 6.85 19.55
N ARG A 73 0.01 7.44 19.73
CA ARG A 73 0.87 7.16 20.87
C ARG A 73 0.20 7.48 22.21
N LEU A 74 0.21 6.52 23.11
CA LEU A 74 -0.21 6.72 24.50
C LEU A 74 0.97 7.13 25.38
N VAL A 75 0.75 8.11 26.26
CA VAL A 75 1.73 8.59 27.23
C VAL A 75 1.11 8.56 28.62
N PHE A 76 1.81 7.99 29.57
CA PHE A 76 1.38 8.01 30.97
C PHE A 76 1.49 9.42 31.55
N ARG A 77 0.41 9.92 32.14
CA ARG A 77 0.34 11.20 32.87
C ARG A 77 0.31 10.92 34.37
N PRO A 78 1.42 11.14 35.09
CA PRO A 78 1.46 10.86 36.53
C PRO A 78 0.44 11.64 37.33
N GLU A 79 0.14 12.88 36.93
CA GLU A 79 -0.80 13.78 37.58
C GLU A 79 -2.26 13.27 37.52
N ALA A 80 -2.61 12.61 36.43
CA ALA A 80 -3.96 12.04 36.21
C ALA A 80 -4.02 10.54 36.51
N LEU A 81 -2.88 9.89 36.81
CA LEU A 81 -2.74 8.42 36.93
C LEU A 81 -3.39 7.69 35.74
N ASN A 82 -3.28 8.24 34.54
CA ASN A 82 -3.94 7.75 33.36
C ASN A 82 -3.01 7.77 32.13
N MET A 83 -3.37 6.96 31.13
CA MET A 83 -2.74 6.98 29.81
C MET A 83 -3.52 7.94 28.89
N GLU A 84 -2.84 8.91 28.33
CA GLU A 84 -3.44 9.90 27.43
C GLU A 84 -2.86 9.77 26.03
N MET A 85 -3.71 10.02 25.01
CA MET A 85 -3.29 10.05 23.62
C MET A 85 -2.47 11.30 23.32
N SER A 86 -1.26 11.13 22.80
CA SER A 86 -0.44 12.23 22.27
C SER A 86 -0.91 12.57 20.85
N SER A 87 -1.90 13.45 20.76
CA SER A 87 -2.49 13.90 19.49
C SER A 87 -1.84 15.21 19.01
N PRO A 88 -1.66 15.42 17.69
CA PRO A 88 -1.96 14.49 16.60
C PRO A 88 -0.90 13.39 16.44
N ALA A 89 -1.32 12.23 15.93
CA ALA A 89 -0.40 11.30 15.29
C ALA A 89 -0.25 11.68 13.82
N MET A 90 0.99 11.76 13.33
CA MET A 90 1.27 12.24 11.96
C MET A 90 2.27 11.32 11.27
N ILE A 91 2.03 11.10 9.99
CA ILE A 91 2.95 10.49 9.04
C ILE A 91 3.18 11.50 7.93
N THR A 92 4.41 11.95 7.75
CA THR A 92 4.81 12.84 6.66
C THR A 92 5.79 12.09 5.79
N ALA A 93 5.51 12.00 4.50
CA ALA A 93 6.42 11.40 3.53
C ALA A 93 6.81 12.43 2.48
N THR A 94 8.08 12.37 2.06
CA THR A 94 8.62 13.17 0.96
C THR A 94 9.22 12.22 -0.05
N GLY A 95 8.95 12.44 -1.32
CA GLY A 95 9.47 11.58 -2.36
C GLY A 95 9.06 11.99 -3.76
N GLU A 96 9.56 11.25 -4.71
CA GLU A 96 9.23 11.41 -6.12
C GLU A 96 8.03 10.53 -6.47
N TRP A 97 6.95 11.13 -6.97
CA TRP A 97 5.73 10.42 -7.35
C TRP A 97 5.59 10.24 -8.87
N GLU A 98 5.93 11.26 -9.64
CA GLU A 98 6.02 11.25 -11.09
C GLU A 98 7.43 11.68 -11.48
N SER A 99 7.95 11.24 -12.62
CA SER A 99 9.32 11.54 -13.05
C SER A 99 9.67 13.02 -12.88
N GLY A 100 10.65 13.31 -12.02
CA GLY A 100 11.11 14.67 -11.72
C GLY A 100 10.22 15.50 -10.80
N LYS A 101 9.08 14.97 -10.32
CA LYS A 101 8.19 15.69 -9.38
C LYS A 101 8.35 15.17 -7.96
N THR A 102 9.05 15.92 -7.15
CA THR A 102 9.16 15.67 -5.71
C THR A 102 8.09 16.44 -4.95
N ALA A 103 7.41 15.78 -4.02
CA ALA A 103 6.41 16.38 -3.16
C ALA A 103 6.52 15.85 -1.72
N THR A 104 5.92 16.59 -0.80
CA THR A 104 5.72 16.17 0.59
C THR A 104 4.23 16.10 0.85
N TRP A 105 3.77 14.99 1.41
CA TRP A 105 2.38 14.77 1.78
C TRP A 105 2.26 14.26 3.20
N MET A 106 1.11 14.48 3.81
CA MET A 106 0.90 14.22 5.21
C MET A 106 -0.45 13.52 5.45
N LEU A 107 -0.42 12.58 6.37
CA LEU A 107 -1.57 11.92 6.95
C LEU A 107 -1.58 12.21 8.44
N ASP A 108 -2.70 12.63 9.01
CA ASP A 108 -2.81 12.87 10.44
C ASP A 108 -4.08 12.26 11.06
N LYS A 109 -4.02 12.01 12.34
CA LYS A 109 -5.11 11.51 13.17
C LYS A 109 -5.16 12.30 14.46
N ARG A 110 -6.31 12.95 14.73
CA ARG A 110 -6.51 13.78 15.91
C ARG A 110 -7.52 13.13 16.86
N GLY A 111 -7.00 12.43 17.85
CA GLY A 111 -7.83 11.72 18.82
C GLY A 111 -8.81 10.78 18.13
N GLU A 112 -10.11 10.92 18.42
CA GLU A 112 -11.17 10.09 17.85
C GLU A 112 -11.70 10.59 16.48
N GLN A 113 -11.24 11.77 16.02
CA GLN A 113 -11.67 12.30 14.72
C GLN A 113 -11.25 11.35 13.58
N PRO A 114 -11.96 11.35 12.45
CA PRO A 114 -11.53 10.59 11.26
C PRO A 114 -10.08 10.96 10.87
N PRO A 115 -9.31 10.03 10.30
CA PRO A 115 -7.99 10.35 9.75
C PRO A 115 -8.13 11.40 8.65
N HIS A 116 -7.18 12.31 8.61
CA HIS A 116 -7.14 13.41 7.66
C HIS A 116 -5.92 13.28 6.74
N GLU A 117 -6.07 13.70 5.51
CA GLU A 117 -5.05 13.76 4.48
C GLU A 117 -4.93 15.19 3.97
N ASP A 118 -3.70 15.63 3.72
CA ASP A 118 -3.48 16.96 3.15
C ASP A 118 -3.84 17.02 1.65
N LYS A 119 -3.77 18.22 1.07
CA LYS A 119 -4.07 18.43 -0.35
C LYS A 119 -3.14 17.67 -1.28
N THR A 120 -1.89 17.45 -0.87
CA THR A 120 -0.88 16.74 -1.67
C THR A 120 -1.17 15.24 -1.67
N ALA A 121 -1.57 14.66 -0.54
CA ALA A 121 -2.05 13.28 -0.50
C ALA A 121 -3.26 13.07 -1.41
N ALA A 122 -4.21 14.02 -1.44
CA ALA A 122 -5.34 13.99 -2.38
C ALA A 122 -4.90 14.11 -3.86
N GLN A 123 -3.79 14.79 -4.16
CA GLN A 123 -3.22 14.82 -5.50
C GLN A 123 -2.66 13.46 -5.93
N LEU A 124 -2.05 12.70 -5.00
CA LEU A 124 -1.62 11.32 -5.28
C LEU A 124 -2.80 10.43 -5.69
N THR A 125 -3.93 10.57 -5.00
CA THR A 125 -5.16 9.84 -5.37
C THR A 125 -5.59 10.16 -6.80
N ARG A 126 -5.66 11.45 -7.14
CA ARG A 126 -6.02 11.88 -8.50
C ARG A 126 -5.04 11.40 -9.57
N TRP A 127 -3.76 11.33 -9.22
CA TRP A 127 -2.76 10.79 -10.13
C TRP A 127 -2.99 9.29 -10.39
N GLY A 128 -3.32 8.50 -9.36
CA GLY A 128 -3.74 7.10 -9.53
C GLY A 128 -4.97 6.96 -10.45
N GLU A 129 -6.00 7.79 -10.25
CA GLU A 129 -7.20 7.83 -11.11
C GLU A 129 -6.85 8.15 -12.57
N GLN A 130 -5.95 9.11 -12.79
CA GLN A 130 -5.47 9.48 -14.13
C GLN A 130 -4.72 8.32 -14.81
N LEU A 131 -3.81 7.66 -14.09
CA LEU A 131 -3.08 6.51 -14.62
C LEU A 131 -4.03 5.35 -14.95
N GLN A 132 -5.04 5.10 -14.10
CA GLN A 132 -6.06 4.10 -14.38
C GLN A 132 -6.82 4.40 -15.66
N THR A 133 -7.23 5.66 -15.87
CA THR A 133 -7.92 6.10 -17.06
C THR A 133 -7.06 5.89 -18.30
N LEU A 134 -5.78 6.30 -18.25
CA LEU A 134 -4.83 6.14 -19.35
C LEU A 134 -4.60 4.66 -19.70
N VAL A 135 -4.53 3.77 -18.72
CA VAL A 135 -4.36 2.33 -18.96
C VAL A 135 -5.59 1.71 -19.62
N ARG A 136 -6.80 2.24 -19.31
CA ARG A 136 -8.07 1.76 -19.90
C ARG A 136 -8.32 2.25 -21.32
N GLU A 137 -7.65 3.30 -21.75
CA GLU A 137 -7.69 3.74 -23.13
C GLU A 137 -6.90 2.76 -24.00
N GLU A 138 -7.59 2.07 -24.94
CA GLU A 138 -7.05 0.98 -25.77
C GLU A 138 -5.72 1.32 -26.48
N HIS A 139 -5.50 2.59 -26.82
CA HIS A 139 -4.31 3.05 -27.53
C HIS A 139 -3.06 3.17 -26.64
N ASN A 140 -3.20 3.12 -25.31
CA ASN A 140 -2.13 3.42 -24.36
C ASN A 140 -1.68 2.22 -23.52
N LEU A 141 -2.22 1.02 -23.74
CA LEU A 141 -1.98 -0.16 -22.90
C LEU A 141 -0.51 -0.50 -22.69
N GLN A 142 0.36 -0.25 -23.68
CA GLN A 142 1.78 -0.59 -23.63
C GLN A 142 2.69 0.60 -23.25
N GLN A 143 2.17 1.83 -23.25
CA GLN A 143 3.00 3.04 -23.06
C GLN A 143 2.95 3.62 -21.64
N VAL A 144 1.95 3.24 -20.85
CA VAL A 144 1.79 3.76 -19.49
C VAL A 144 2.68 2.99 -18.53
N GLU A 145 3.66 3.66 -17.92
CA GLU A 145 4.45 3.11 -16.84
C GLU A 145 3.68 3.17 -15.51
N LEU A 146 3.51 2.03 -14.87
CA LEU A 146 2.86 1.90 -13.58
C LEU A 146 3.90 1.62 -12.49
N PRO A 147 3.92 2.38 -11.37
CA PRO A 147 4.79 2.08 -10.25
C PRO A 147 4.52 0.69 -9.68
N LEU A 148 5.54 -0.13 -9.52
CA LEU A 148 5.41 -1.41 -8.83
C LEU A 148 5.42 -1.19 -7.32
N MET A 149 4.38 -1.66 -6.63
CA MET A 149 4.27 -1.62 -5.18
C MET A 149 3.98 -3.01 -4.63
N LEU A 150 4.76 -3.43 -3.65
CA LEU A 150 4.57 -4.71 -2.99
C LEU A 150 4.92 -4.61 -1.51
N TYR A 151 3.96 -4.87 -0.65
CA TYR A 151 4.16 -4.97 0.79
C TYR A 151 4.12 -6.44 1.23
N LEU A 152 5.24 -6.91 1.79
CA LEU A 152 5.36 -8.27 2.29
C LEU A 152 5.38 -8.26 3.82
N GLY A 153 4.20 -8.20 4.43
CA GLY A 153 4.03 -8.22 5.88
C GLY A 153 4.32 -9.59 6.51
N THR A 154 4.58 -9.61 7.81
CA THR A 154 4.81 -10.85 8.58
C THR A 154 3.56 -11.72 8.67
N ALA A 155 2.37 -11.11 8.60
CA ALA A 155 1.09 -11.82 8.68
C ALA A 155 0.88 -12.83 7.53
N ARG A 156 1.52 -12.63 6.37
CA ARG A 156 1.47 -13.56 5.23
C ARG A 156 1.88 -14.99 5.56
N LEU A 157 2.74 -15.18 6.57
CA LEU A 157 3.26 -16.50 6.97
C LEU A 157 2.28 -17.28 7.84
N TRP A 158 1.32 -16.58 8.47
CA TRP A 158 0.45 -17.16 9.49
C TRP A 158 -1.02 -17.13 9.10
N TYR A 159 -1.39 -16.27 8.13
CA TYR A 159 -2.77 -16.11 7.70
C TYR A 159 -3.12 -17.20 6.66
N GLN A 160 -3.75 -18.27 7.14
CA GLN A 160 -4.46 -19.21 6.29
C GLN A 160 -5.92 -18.78 6.27
N GLU A 161 -6.33 -18.01 5.25
CA GLU A 161 -7.76 -17.90 4.98
C GLU A 161 -8.33 -19.31 4.79
N ARG A 162 -9.36 -19.64 5.58
CA ARG A 162 -10.22 -20.76 5.24
C ARG A 162 -10.93 -20.39 3.94
N TYR A 163 -10.41 -20.90 2.87
CA TYR A 163 -11.00 -20.75 1.56
C TYR A 163 -12.30 -21.51 1.54
N GLU A 164 -13.44 -20.85 1.73
CA GLU A 164 -14.66 -21.30 1.12
C GLU A 164 -14.50 -21.05 -0.37
N ALA A 165 -14.25 -22.12 -1.10
CA ALA A 165 -14.17 -22.10 -2.55
C ALA A 165 -15.53 -21.64 -3.09
N GLN A 166 -15.69 -20.32 -3.25
CA GLN A 166 -16.77 -19.85 -4.11
C GLN A 166 -16.35 -20.15 -5.55
N PRO A 167 -17.27 -20.69 -6.35
CA PRO A 167 -16.95 -21.10 -7.72
C PRO A 167 -16.38 -19.94 -8.50
N THR A 168 -15.18 -20.15 -9.00
CA THR A 168 -14.34 -19.18 -9.73
C THR A 168 -14.93 -18.77 -11.09
N GLU A 169 -16.09 -19.29 -11.47
CA GLU A 169 -16.72 -19.03 -12.77
C GLU A 169 -17.19 -17.58 -12.98
N GLN A 170 -17.37 -16.79 -11.92
CA GLN A 170 -17.85 -15.41 -12.05
C GLN A 170 -16.75 -14.33 -12.13
N ARG A 171 -15.47 -14.69 -12.02
CA ARG A 171 -14.34 -13.74 -12.09
C ARG A 171 -13.44 -13.91 -13.31
N LEU A 172 -13.83 -14.71 -14.28
CA LEU A 172 -13.14 -14.81 -15.58
C LEU A 172 -13.50 -13.67 -16.53
N ASP A 173 -14.06 -12.59 -16.02
CA ASP A 173 -14.19 -11.36 -16.79
C ASP A 173 -12.79 -10.82 -17.10
N ASN A 174 -12.54 -10.38 -18.32
CA ASN A 174 -11.25 -9.88 -18.81
C ASN A 174 -10.60 -8.79 -17.92
N SER A 175 -11.37 -8.18 -17.01
CA SER A 175 -10.90 -7.24 -16.01
C SER A 175 -9.95 -7.87 -14.96
N ALA A 176 -10.05 -9.18 -14.67
CA ALA A 176 -9.21 -9.87 -13.69
C ALA A 176 -7.74 -9.96 -14.10
N PHE A 177 -7.42 -9.75 -15.37
CA PHE A 177 -6.08 -9.83 -15.94
C PHE A 177 -5.55 -8.46 -16.43
N SER A 178 -6.20 -7.39 -16.03
CA SER A 178 -5.71 -6.04 -16.26
C SER A 178 -4.38 -5.82 -15.51
N ARG A 179 -3.48 -5.04 -16.09
CA ARG A 179 -2.26 -4.55 -15.40
C ARG A 179 -2.58 -3.87 -14.07
N LEU A 180 -3.79 -3.36 -13.91
CA LEU A 180 -4.27 -2.71 -12.69
C LEU A 180 -4.55 -3.69 -11.55
N SER A 181 -4.78 -4.98 -11.85
CA SER A 181 -4.97 -6.01 -10.82
C SER A 181 -3.74 -6.23 -9.94
N GLY A 182 -2.56 -5.78 -10.38
CA GLY A 182 -1.35 -5.75 -9.57
C GLY A 182 -1.44 -4.84 -8.34
N TYR A 183 -2.42 -3.93 -8.31
CA TYR A 183 -2.69 -3.08 -7.14
C TYR A 183 -3.70 -3.67 -6.15
N ASP A 184 -4.37 -4.79 -6.52
CA ASP A 184 -5.25 -5.50 -5.60
C ASP A 184 -4.44 -6.00 -4.40
N ASP A 185 -4.81 -5.54 -3.20
CA ASP A 185 -4.16 -5.95 -1.95
C ASP A 185 -2.62 -5.79 -1.90
N CYS A 186 -2.00 -5.03 -2.83
CA CYS A 186 -0.54 -4.86 -2.90
C CYS A 186 0.08 -4.28 -1.61
N LEU A 187 -0.70 -3.52 -0.84
CA LEU A 187 -0.32 -2.97 0.47
C LEU A 187 -0.92 -3.75 1.65
N SER A 188 -1.57 -4.89 1.43
CA SER A 188 -2.11 -5.69 2.52
C SER A 188 -1.01 -6.49 3.23
N ALA A 189 -1.06 -6.51 4.57
CA ALA A 189 -0.15 -7.34 5.37
C ALA A 189 -0.40 -8.84 5.17
N THR A 190 -1.57 -9.20 4.65
CA THR A 190 -2.05 -10.58 4.43
C THR A 190 -2.09 -10.93 2.94
N SER A 191 -1.22 -10.29 2.12
CA SER A 191 -1.21 -10.47 0.66
C SER A 191 -1.38 -11.95 0.28
N ASN A 192 -2.35 -12.21 -0.59
CA ASN A 192 -2.84 -13.55 -0.85
C ASN A 192 -1.97 -14.26 -1.89
N TYR A 193 -1.07 -15.14 -1.42
CA TYR A 193 -0.27 -16.01 -2.31
C TYR A 193 -1.14 -16.85 -3.26
N LYS A 194 -2.36 -17.20 -2.85
CA LYS A 194 -3.30 -17.96 -3.69
C LYS A 194 -3.78 -17.18 -4.92
N GLN A 195 -3.89 -15.86 -4.82
CA GLN A 195 -4.24 -15.02 -5.96
C GLN A 195 -3.15 -15.06 -7.04
N PHE A 196 -1.88 -15.04 -6.60
CA PHE A 196 -0.74 -15.26 -7.49
C PHE A 196 -0.76 -16.69 -8.09
N GLU A 197 -1.05 -17.71 -7.29
CA GLU A 197 -1.15 -19.10 -7.73
C GLU A 197 -2.25 -19.31 -8.77
N GLN A 198 -3.41 -18.69 -8.56
CA GLN A 198 -4.53 -18.72 -9.51
C GLN A 198 -4.19 -18.00 -10.81
N TRP A 199 -3.60 -16.80 -10.72
CA TRP A 199 -3.15 -16.05 -11.89
C TRP A 199 -2.08 -16.82 -12.67
N TYR A 200 -1.09 -17.40 -12.00
CA TYR A 200 -0.05 -18.21 -12.62
C TYR A 200 -0.61 -19.47 -13.29
N SER A 201 -1.52 -20.16 -12.62
CA SER A 201 -2.18 -21.34 -13.16
C SER A 201 -3.02 -21.01 -14.40
N TRP A 202 -3.73 -19.89 -14.36
CA TRP A 202 -4.46 -19.40 -15.52
C TRP A 202 -3.52 -19.05 -16.67
N LEU A 203 -2.43 -18.33 -16.41
CA LEU A 203 -1.44 -17.96 -17.41
C LEU A 203 -0.83 -19.19 -18.07
N TRP A 204 -0.49 -20.20 -17.26
CA TRP A 204 0.05 -21.47 -17.73
C TRP A 204 -0.95 -22.24 -18.62
N LEU A 205 -2.22 -22.32 -18.22
CA LEU A 205 -3.27 -22.96 -19.00
C LEU A 205 -3.53 -22.20 -20.32
N SER A 206 -3.63 -20.87 -20.27
CA SER A 206 -3.83 -20.04 -21.45
C SER A 206 -2.66 -20.15 -22.43
N TYR A 207 -1.43 -20.22 -21.94
CA TYR A 207 -0.24 -20.47 -22.78
C TYR A 207 -0.31 -21.85 -23.46
N ARG A 208 -0.69 -22.87 -22.70
CA ARG A 208 -0.76 -24.24 -23.19
C ARG A 208 -1.89 -24.44 -24.20
N GLU A 209 -3.04 -23.80 -24.02
CA GLU A 209 -4.23 -23.97 -24.86
C GLU A 209 -4.17 -23.11 -26.12
N HIS A 210 -3.61 -21.90 -26.03
CA HIS A 210 -3.67 -20.92 -27.11
C HIS A 210 -2.31 -20.63 -27.75
N GLN A 211 -1.23 -21.30 -27.32
CA GLN A 211 0.17 -21.05 -27.80
C GLN A 211 0.51 -19.54 -27.80
N ILE A 212 0.10 -18.82 -26.78
CA ILE A 212 0.39 -17.38 -26.65
C ILE A 212 1.88 -17.22 -26.37
N THR A 213 2.71 -17.25 -27.39
CA THR A 213 4.17 -17.05 -27.35
C THR A 213 4.55 -15.64 -26.93
N GLU A 214 3.69 -14.65 -27.15
CA GLU A 214 3.95 -13.23 -26.83
C GLU A 214 3.93 -12.91 -25.34
N VAL A 215 3.25 -13.70 -24.52
CA VAL A 215 3.13 -13.44 -23.07
C VAL A 215 4.40 -13.86 -22.29
N LEU A 216 5.19 -14.78 -22.83
CA LEU A 216 6.38 -15.34 -22.19
C LEU A 216 7.71 -14.84 -22.78
N ASN A 217 7.68 -13.97 -23.77
CA ASN A 217 8.85 -13.22 -24.25
C ASN A 217 8.74 -11.75 -23.81
N PRO A 218 9.08 -11.39 -22.57
CA PRO A 218 9.35 -10.00 -22.25
C PRO A 218 10.66 -9.63 -22.95
N ILE A 219 10.60 -8.66 -23.85
CA ILE A 219 11.76 -7.98 -24.43
C ILE A 219 12.52 -7.25 -23.33
#